data_e29ffbb69f54f4a9fe4997f7fadf996e
#
_entry.id   e29ffbb69f54f4a9fe4997f7fadf996e
#
_cell.length_a   1.000
_cell.length_b   1.000
_cell.length_c   1.000
_cell.angle_alpha   90.00
_cell.angle_beta   90.00
_cell.angle_gamma   90.00
#
_symmetry.space_group_name_H-M   'P 1'
#
loop_
_entity.id
_entity.type
_entity.pdbx_description
1 polymer ?
#
loop_
_entity_poly.entity_id
_entity_poly.type
_entity_poly.pdbx_seq_one_letter_code
_entity_poly.pdbx_strand_id
1 'polypeptide(L)'
;MSEINIILVRHGEASASWSEDPDPGLSKDGINQAKKLCEDESLKNLHNFKFISSPRKRAQETSSFLSSKLNKVLEINNVFDEIPAKGVLLEDKMDWLKSIASMPIKDLPISVQEWNKKIIDTILSINQDSIIFTHFMVMNAVVAYAKQFSKLVNISPDYTSTIKITAKDSQIISLKVGDQKKTKINI
;
A
#
# COMPACT_ATOMS: atom_id res chain seq x y z
N MET A 1 20.68 -13.78 9.47
CA MET A 1 20.44 -12.33 9.52
C MET A 1 19.34 -12.05 10.55
N SER A 2 19.25 -10.80 11.09
CA SER A 2 18.17 -10.40 12.00
C SER A 2 16.81 -10.38 11.27
N GLU A 3 15.74 -10.52 12.02
CA GLU A 3 14.38 -10.33 11.50
C GLU A 3 14.13 -8.83 11.25
N ILE A 4 13.45 -8.53 10.16
CA ILE A 4 13.09 -7.19 9.73
C ILE A 4 11.57 -7.04 9.78
N ASN A 5 11.08 -6.00 10.42
CA ASN A 5 9.66 -5.68 10.51
C ASN A 5 9.28 -4.63 9.47
N ILE A 6 8.29 -4.94 8.66
CA ILE A 6 7.76 -4.04 7.63
C ILE A 6 6.27 -3.84 7.88
N ILE A 7 5.84 -2.58 7.91
CA ILE A 7 4.43 -2.23 8.06
C ILE A 7 3.97 -1.53 6.78
N LEU A 8 3.00 -2.11 6.08
CA LEU A 8 2.31 -1.41 5.00
C LEU A 8 1.09 -0.71 5.57
N VAL A 9 0.85 0.53 5.15
CA VAL A 9 -0.30 1.34 5.55
C VAL A 9 -1.04 1.79 4.29
N ARG A 10 -2.34 1.48 4.17
CA ARG A 10 -3.15 2.04 3.11
C ARG A 10 -3.38 3.53 3.37
N HIS A 11 -3.31 4.38 2.35
CA HIS A 11 -3.66 5.79 2.47
C HIS A 11 -5.09 5.99 3.00
N GLY A 12 -5.38 7.13 3.61
CA GLY A 12 -6.71 7.58 4.00
C GLY A 12 -7.60 7.84 2.78
N GLU A 13 -8.88 8.12 3.02
CA GLU A 13 -9.83 8.42 1.94
C GLU A 13 -9.36 9.60 1.09
N ALA A 14 -9.42 9.44 -0.23
CA ALA A 14 -9.08 10.50 -1.18
C ALA A 14 -10.23 11.50 -1.34
N SER A 15 -9.90 12.76 -1.60
CA SER A 15 -10.87 13.88 -1.75
C SER A 15 -11.68 13.82 -3.03
N ALA A 16 -11.21 13.10 -4.05
CA ALA A 16 -11.85 12.94 -5.35
C ALA A 16 -11.57 11.57 -5.94
N SER A 17 -12.37 11.19 -6.91
CA SER A 17 -12.09 10.04 -7.75
C SER A 17 -10.97 10.35 -8.74
N TRP A 18 -10.35 9.32 -9.30
CA TRP A 18 -9.31 9.52 -10.33
C TRP A 18 -9.84 10.13 -11.64
N SER A 19 -11.17 10.08 -11.85
CA SER A 19 -11.82 10.72 -12.99
C SER A 19 -11.92 12.23 -12.84
N GLU A 20 -11.86 12.74 -11.61
CA GLU A 20 -11.98 14.17 -11.30
C GLU A 20 -10.60 14.80 -11.05
N ASP A 21 -9.70 14.09 -10.42
CA ASP A 21 -8.31 14.50 -10.16
C ASP A 21 -7.36 13.31 -10.36
N PRO A 22 -6.31 13.44 -11.18
CA PRO A 22 -5.34 12.36 -11.42
C PRO A 22 -4.50 12.01 -10.19
N ASP A 23 -4.37 12.93 -9.21
CA ASP A 23 -3.62 12.72 -7.97
C ASP A 23 -4.26 13.44 -6.77
N PRO A 24 -5.47 13.00 -6.35
CA PRO A 24 -6.18 13.64 -5.26
C PRO A 24 -5.44 13.47 -3.93
N GLY A 25 -5.48 14.52 -3.11
CA GLY A 25 -5.10 14.49 -1.71
C GLY A 25 -6.15 13.78 -0.85
N LEU A 26 -6.03 13.91 0.46
CA LEU A 26 -7.01 13.35 1.41
C LEU A 26 -8.31 14.16 1.45
N SER A 27 -9.42 13.46 1.63
CA SER A 27 -10.70 14.08 2.04
C SER A 27 -10.62 14.54 3.50
N LYS A 28 -11.67 15.23 3.98
CA LYS A 28 -11.80 15.57 5.41
C LYS A 28 -11.79 14.31 6.29
N ASP A 29 -12.46 13.25 5.85
CA ASP A 29 -12.46 11.96 6.54
C ASP A 29 -11.11 11.26 6.44
N GLY A 30 -10.44 11.34 5.29
CA GLY A 30 -9.07 10.85 5.11
C GLY A 30 -8.07 11.52 6.06
N ILE A 31 -8.19 12.84 6.27
CA ILE A 31 -7.38 13.57 7.25
C ILE A 31 -7.65 13.06 8.67
N ASN A 32 -8.92 12.85 9.04
CA ASN A 32 -9.29 12.31 10.35
C ASN A 32 -8.78 10.87 10.55
N GLN A 33 -8.84 10.05 9.49
CA GLN A 33 -8.29 8.68 9.50
C GLN A 33 -6.77 8.71 9.72
N ALA A 34 -6.05 9.59 9.02
CA ALA A 34 -4.60 9.74 9.17
C ALA A 34 -4.18 10.25 10.57
N LYS A 35 -4.99 11.14 11.17
CA LYS A 35 -4.78 11.59 12.56
C LYS A 35 -4.98 10.45 13.54
N LYS A 36 -6.05 9.64 13.40
CA LYS A 36 -6.30 8.48 14.25
C LYS A 36 -5.19 7.42 14.17
N LEU A 37 -4.55 7.28 13.02
CA LEU A 37 -3.40 6.39 12.87
C LEU A 37 -2.26 6.73 13.86
N CYS A 38 -2.11 8.02 14.23
CA CYS A 38 -1.13 8.46 15.21
C CYS A 38 -1.45 8.01 16.65
N GLU A 39 -2.68 7.56 16.90
CA GLU A 39 -3.16 7.07 18.21
C GLU A 39 -3.09 5.55 18.30
N ASP A 40 -2.82 4.85 17.20
CA ASP A 40 -2.70 3.39 17.16
C ASP A 40 -1.53 2.92 18.02
N GLU A 41 -1.85 2.21 19.10
CA GLU A 41 -0.86 1.63 20.04
C GLU A 41 0.18 0.76 19.33
N SER A 42 -0.23 0.10 18.24
CA SER A 42 0.62 -0.80 17.47
C SER A 42 1.67 -0.06 16.62
N LEU A 43 1.57 1.26 16.51
CA LEU A 43 2.48 2.14 15.77
C LEU A 43 3.29 3.09 16.69
N LYS A 44 3.27 2.89 18.00
CA LYS A 44 4.00 3.76 18.94
C LYS A 44 5.52 3.59 18.89
N ASN A 45 6.02 2.40 18.59
CA ASN A 45 7.44 2.05 18.69
C ASN A 45 8.16 2.10 17.33
N LEU A 46 7.97 3.17 16.56
CA LEU A 46 8.55 3.33 15.22
C LEU A 46 9.81 4.21 15.17
N HIS A 47 10.47 4.47 16.33
CA HIS A 47 11.64 5.35 16.39
C HIS A 47 12.80 4.88 15.51
N ASN A 48 12.97 3.57 15.34
CA ASN A 48 14.04 3.00 14.51
C ASN A 48 13.57 2.64 13.09
N PHE A 49 12.31 2.90 12.76
CA PHE A 49 11.76 2.60 11.45
C PHE A 49 12.15 3.66 10.41
N LYS A 50 12.43 3.19 9.20
CA LYS A 50 12.50 4.02 8.00
C LYS A 50 11.07 4.32 7.55
N PHE A 51 10.80 5.59 7.19
CA PHE A 51 9.50 6.03 6.70
C PHE A 51 9.55 6.18 5.18
N ILE A 52 8.72 5.43 4.49
CA ILE A 52 8.66 5.38 3.02
C ILE A 52 7.23 5.68 2.58
N SER A 53 7.07 6.40 1.48
CA SER A 53 5.75 6.66 0.89
C SER A 53 5.76 6.47 -0.62
N SER A 54 4.62 6.04 -1.14
CA SER A 54 4.26 6.23 -2.53
C SER A 54 4.37 7.71 -2.94
N PRO A 55 4.62 8.03 -4.21
CA PRO A 55 4.66 9.40 -4.70
C PRO A 55 3.29 10.10 -4.71
N ARG A 56 2.17 9.39 -4.53
CA ARG A 56 0.83 9.97 -4.56
C ARG A 56 0.54 10.85 -3.35
N LYS A 57 -0.08 12.01 -3.58
CA LYS A 57 -0.41 13.00 -2.52
C LYS A 57 -1.10 12.36 -1.34
N ARG A 58 -2.17 11.56 -1.57
CA ARG A 58 -2.93 10.90 -0.49
C ARG A 58 -2.09 10.00 0.41
N ALA A 59 -1.07 9.33 -0.14
CA ALA A 59 -0.17 8.49 0.65
C ALA A 59 0.82 9.35 1.46
N GLN A 60 1.38 10.39 0.85
CA GLN A 60 2.27 11.34 1.51
C GLN A 60 1.55 12.10 2.62
N GLU A 61 0.33 12.60 2.37
CA GLU A 61 -0.49 13.29 3.37
C GLU A 61 -0.88 12.35 4.52
N THR A 62 -1.21 11.08 4.24
CA THR A 62 -1.46 10.09 5.29
C THR A 62 -0.24 9.91 6.18
N SER A 63 0.95 9.83 5.58
CA SER A 63 2.21 9.64 6.32
C SER A 63 2.61 10.87 7.13
N SER A 64 2.26 12.08 6.68
CA SER A 64 2.75 13.35 7.23
C SER A 64 2.43 13.53 8.70
N PHE A 65 1.26 13.09 9.15
CA PHE A 65 0.86 13.19 10.56
C PHE A 65 1.75 12.35 11.46
N LEU A 66 2.01 11.10 11.08
CA LEU A 66 2.83 10.18 11.89
C LEU A 66 4.32 10.52 11.77
N SER A 67 4.82 10.86 10.59
CA SER A 67 6.21 11.25 10.38
C SER A 67 6.56 12.55 11.12
N SER A 68 5.67 13.55 11.11
CA SER A 68 5.84 14.78 11.87
C SER A 68 5.85 14.52 13.37
N LYS A 69 4.89 13.72 13.88
CA LYS A 69 4.80 13.37 15.31
C LYS A 69 6.09 12.70 15.82
N LEU A 70 6.73 11.87 14.99
CA LEU A 70 7.92 11.11 15.34
C LEU A 70 9.22 11.76 14.84
N ASN A 71 9.14 12.96 14.27
CA ASN A 71 10.26 13.70 13.67
C ASN A 71 11.06 12.83 12.66
N LYS A 72 10.34 12.18 11.72
CA LYS A 72 10.91 11.30 10.71
C LYS A 72 10.97 11.95 9.33
N VAL A 73 12.07 11.71 8.62
CA VAL A 73 12.18 12.05 7.20
C VAL A 73 11.44 11.01 6.38
N LEU A 74 10.59 11.46 5.46
CA LEU A 74 9.84 10.62 4.54
C LEU A 74 10.63 10.43 3.25
N GLU A 75 10.93 9.18 2.90
CA GLU A 75 11.52 8.81 1.61
C GLU A 75 10.40 8.48 0.61
N ILE A 76 10.42 9.09 -0.55
CA ILE A 76 9.48 8.77 -1.63
C ILE A 76 10.05 7.66 -2.49
N ASN A 77 9.27 6.59 -2.69
CA ASN A 77 9.66 5.46 -3.52
C ASN A 77 8.56 5.09 -4.53
N ASN A 78 8.84 5.32 -5.80
CA ASN A 78 7.91 5.10 -6.91
C ASN A 78 7.49 3.63 -7.10
N VAL A 79 8.22 2.68 -6.52
CA VAL A 79 7.86 1.25 -6.56
C VAL A 79 6.53 1.00 -5.84
N PHE A 80 6.22 1.79 -4.81
CA PHE A 80 4.99 1.68 -4.04
C PHE A 80 3.83 2.52 -4.58
N ASP A 81 3.93 3.00 -5.82
CA ASP A 81 2.81 3.65 -6.51
C ASP A 81 1.69 2.63 -6.84
N GLU A 82 0.49 3.14 -7.03
CA GLU A 82 -0.68 2.33 -7.37
C GLU A 82 -0.49 1.61 -8.71
N ILE A 83 -1.27 0.57 -8.94
CA ILE A 83 -1.20 -0.28 -10.13
C ILE A 83 -1.19 0.56 -11.42
N PRO A 84 -0.25 0.30 -12.35
CA PRO A 84 -0.15 1.06 -13.58
C PRO A 84 -1.29 0.69 -14.55
N ALA A 85 -2.10 1.68 -14.91
CA ALA A 85 -3.17 1.56 -15.91
C ALA A 85 -2.72 2.19 -17.25
N LYS A 86 -1.53 1.84 -17.73
CA LYS A 86 -0.96 2.42 -18.96
C LYS A 86 -1.82 2.08 -20.18
N GLY A 87 -2.27 3.10 -20.91
CA GLY A 87 -3.09 2.94 -22.11
C GLY A 87 -4.57 2.65 -21.85
N VAL A 88 -5.01 2.63 -20.58
CA VAL A 88 -6.41 2.49 -20.21
C VAL A 88 -7.05 3.87 -20.15
N LEU A 89 -8.14 4.06 -20.86
CA LEU A 89 -8.93 5.30 -20.78
C LEU A 89 -9.52 5.46 -19.38
N LEU A 90 -9.74 6.69 -18.98
CA LEU A 90 -10.21 7.00 -17.62
C LEU A 90 -11.59 6.39 -17.33
N GLU A 91 -12.46 6.42 -18.33
CA GLU A 91 -13.81 5.84 -18.33
C GLU A 91 -13.80 4.31 -18.22
N ASP A 92 -12.79 3.64 -18.77
CA ASP A 92 -12.65 2.18 -18.79
C ASP A 92 -11.93 1.63 -17.55
N LYS A 93 -11.34 2.50 -16.74
CA LYS A 93 -10.43 2.11 -15.66
C LYS A 93 -11.08 1.21 -14.62
N MET A 94 -12.36 1.43 -14.31
CA MET A 94 -13.10 0.62 -13.34
C MET A 94 -13.29 -0.81 -13.83
N ASP A 95 -13.69 -0.98 -15.09
CA ASP A 95 -13.93 -2.31 -15.66
C ASP A 95 -12.59 -3.03 -15.89
N TRP A 96 -11.56 -2.29 -16.29
CA TRP A 96 -10.21 -2.81 -16.34
C TRP A 96 -9.75 -3.34 -14.98
N LEU A 97 -9.94 -2.59 -13.88
CA LEU A 97 -9.57 -3.04 -12.53
C LEU A 97 -10.36 -4.28 -12.08
N LYS A 98 -11.65 -4.38 -12.42
CA LYS A 98 -12.44 -5.59 -12.16
C LYS A 98 -11.86 -6.79 -12.92
N SER A 99 -11.46 -6.61 -14.18
CA SER A 99 -10.82 -7.66 -14.97
C SER A 99 -9.50 -8.10 -14.35
N ILE A 100 -8.62 -7.15 -13.96
CA ILE A 100 -7.36 -7.43 -13.25
C ILE A 100 -7.61 -8.21 -11.96
N ALA A 101 -8.60 -7.80 -11.16
CA ALA A 101 -8.91 -8.47 -9.89
C ALA A 101 -9.37 -9.94 -10.06
N SER A 102 -10.00 -10.25 -11.18
CA SER A 102 -10.51 -11.61 -11.48
C SER A 102 -9.48 -12.52 -12.14
N MET A 103 -8.44 -11.95 -12.75
CA MET A 103 -7.46 -12.64 -13.59
C MET A 103 -6.37 -13.31 -12.75
N PRO A 104 -5.89 -14.51 -13.14
CA PRO A 104 -4.68 -15.07 -12.52
C PRO A 104 -3.45 -14.18 -12.74
N ILE A 105 -2.55 -14.10 -11.75
CA ILE A 105 -1.36 -13.22 -11.80
C ILE A 105 -0.50 -13.52 -13.05
N LYS A 106 -0.38 -14.79 -13.44
CA LYS A 106 0.38 -15.20 -14.64
C LYS A 106 -0.18 -14.70 -15.96
N ASP A 107 -1.47 -14.37 -15.98
CA ASP A 107 -2.22 -13.95 -17.19
C ASP A 107 -2.44 -12.41 -17.21
N LEU A 108 -1.96 -11.68 -16.19
CA LEU A 108 -2.04 -10.22 -16.13
C LEU A 108 -1.23 -9.56 -17.26
N PRO A 109 -1.58 -8.32 -17.66
CA PRO A 109 -0.74 -7.54 -18.57
C PRO A 109 0.72 -7.47 -18.10
N ILE A 110 1.67 -7.52 -19.01
CA ILE A 110 3.12 -7.55 -18.70
C ILE A 110 3.52 -6.40 -17.78
N SER A 111 3.01 -5.19 -18.01
CA SER A 111 3.29 -4.02 -17.18
C SER A 111 2.84 -4.20 -15.71
N VAL A 112 1.74 -4.93 -15.49
CA VAL A 112 1.22 -5.24 -14.15
C VAL A 112 2.05 -6.35 -13.50
N GLN A 113 2.47 -7.37 -14.28
CA GLN A 113 3.37 -8.41 -13.77
C GLN A 113 4.73 -7.84 -13.35
N GLU A 114 5.30 -6.93 -14.15
CA GLU A 114 6.56 -6.25 -13.83
C GLU A 114 6.43 -5.35 -12.59
N TRP A 115 5.34 -4.60 -12.49
CA TRP A 115 5.01 -3.80 -11.31
C TRP A 115 4.90 -4.67 -10.05
N ASN A 116 4.15 -5.78 -10.15
CA ASN A 116 4.00 -6.73 -9.04
C ASN A 116 5.37 -7.30 -8.61
N LYS A 117 6.17 -7.74 -9.59
CA LYS A 117 7.52 -8.27 -9.32
C LYS A 117 8.41 -7.23 -8.63
N LYS A 118 8.43 -5.97 -9.10
CA LYS A 118 9.24 -4.90 -8.50
C LYS A 118 8.85 -4.63 -7.03
N ILE A 119 7.55 -4.66 -6.70
CA ILE A 119 7.09 -4.53 -5.32
C ILE A 119 7.68 -5.64 -4.47
N ILE A 120 7.55 -6.89 -4.90
CA ILE A 120 8.01 -8.04 -4.12
C ILE A 120 9.53 -8.01 -3.97
N ASP A 121 10.28 -7.81 -5.05
CA ASP A 121 11.74 -7.70 -5.01
C ASP A 121 12.20 -6.60 -4.04
N THR A 122 11.49 -5.45 -4.04
CA THR A 122 11.78 -4.34 -3.13
C THR A 122 11.49 -4.71 -1.68
N ILE A 123 10.32 -5.30 -1.38
CA ILE A 123 9.97 -5.74 -0.02
C ILE A 123 11.01 -6.73 0.52
N LEU A 124 11.43 -7.70 -0.30
CA LEU A 124 12.40 -8.72 0.09
C LEU A 124 13.84 -8.19 0.23
N SER A 125 14.13 -7.02 -0.36
CA SER A 125 15.44 -6.36 -0.26
C SER A 125 15.55 -5.37 0.92
N ILE A 126 14.46 -5.07 1.61
CA ILE A 126 14.46 -4.18 2.78
C ILE A 126 15.34 -4.81 3.87
N ASN A 127 16.28 -4.03 4.38
CA ASN A 127 17.29 -4.49 5.33
C ASN A 127 17.22 -3.80 6.70
N GLN A 128 16.20 -2.96 6.93
CA GLN A 128 15.90 -2.35 8.23
C GLN A 128 14.39 -2.21 8.42
N ASP A 129 13.96 -2.15 9.67
CA ASP A 129 12.55 -1.93 10.03
C ASP A 129 11.99 -0.71 9.28
N SER A 130 10.83 -0.88 8.64
CA SER A 130 10.28 0.14 7.74
C SER A 130 8.76 0.23 7.84
N ILE A 131 8.23 1.45 7.70
CA ILE A 131 6.79 1.69 7.50
C ILE A 131 6.59 2.32 6.13
N ILE A 132 5.63 1.79 5.35
CA ILE A 132 5.43 2.14 3.95
C ILE A 132 3.97 2.56 3.76
N PHE A 133 3.75 3.82 3.39
CA PHE A 133 2.43 4.36 3.09
C PHE A 133 2.13 4.17 1.60
N THR A 134 1.09 3.42 1.29
CA THR A 134 0.85 2.91 -0.05
C THR A 134 -0.64 2.71 -0.34
N HIS A 135 -0.98 1.80 -1.24
CA HIS A 135 -2.28 1.65 -1.89
C HIS A 135 -2.86 0.24 -1.74
N PHE A 136 -4.15 0.14 -2.03
CA PHE A 136 -4.91 -1.10 -1.98
C PHE A 136 -4.28 -2.23 -2.80
N MET A 137 -3.89 -1.94 -4.06
CA MET A 137 -3.36 -2.99 -4.95
C MET A 137 -1.95 -3.43 -4.54
N VAL A 138 -1.11 -2.53 -4.03
CA VAL A 138 0.22 -2.86 -3.49
C VAL A 138 0.11 -3.80 -2.29
N MET A 139 -0.81 -3.52 -1.36
CA MET A 139 -1.05 -4.39 -0.21
C MET A 139 -1.52 -5.78 -0.65
N ASN A 140 -2.43 -5.84 -1.64
CA ASN A 140 -2.90 -7.09 -2.21
C ASN A 140 -1.77 -7.89 -2.90
N ALA A 141 -0.88 -7.22 -3.64
CA ALA A 141 0.29 -7.84 -4.28
C ALA A 141 1.17 -8.57 -3.25
N VAL A 142 1.47 -7.91 -2.13
CA VAL A 142 2.31 -8.50 -1.07
C VAL A 142 1.62 -9.66 -0.38
N VAL A 143 0.31 -9.57 -0.12
CA VAL A 143 -0.47 -10.67 0.47
C VAL A 143 -0.56 -11.85 -0.50
N ALA A 144 -0.81 -11.58 -1.79
CA ALA A 144 -0.89 -12.62 -2.80
C ALA A 144 0.41 -13.42 -2.88
N TYR A 145 1.56 -12.74 -2.88
CA TYR A 145 2.87 -13.38 -2.83
C TYR A 145 3.07 -14.20 -1.56
N ALA A 146 2.88 -13.59 -0.38
CA ALA A 146 3.15 -14.25 0.90
C ALA A 146 2.25 -15.46 1.16
N LYS A 147 1.02 -15.47 0.62
CA LYS A 147 0.04 -16.56 0.76
C LYS A 147 -0.04 -17.46 -0.46
N GLN A 148 0.79 -17.22 -1.49
CA GLN A 148 0.83 -17.99 -2.74
C GLN A 148 -0.54 -18.04 -3.44
N PHE A 149 -1.28 -16.94 -3.42
CA PHE A 149 -2.55 -16.85 -4.13
C PHE A 149 -2.33 -16.70 -5.64
N SER A 150 -3.20 -17.32 -6.42
CA SER A 150 -3.16 -17.25 -7.88
C SER A 150 -3.68 -15.93 -8.45
N LYS A 151 -4.49 -15.18 -7.68
CA LYS A 151 -5.05 -13.88 -8.07
C LYS A 151 -4.43 -12.76 -7.24
N LEU A 152 -4.43 -11.54 -7.82
CA LEU A 152 -3.84 -10.39 -7.17
C LEU A 152 -4.70 -9.91 -5.98
N VAL A 153 -6.01 -9.78 -6.14
CA VAL A 153 -6.92 -9.24 -5.11
C VAL A 153 -7.50 -10.36 -4.26
N ASN A 154 -7.15 -10.35 -2.96
CA ASN A 154 -7.56 -11.37 -1.99
C ASN A 154 -8.03 -10.80 -0.65
N ILE A 155 -7.73 -9.51 -0.40
CA ILE A 155 -8.10 -8.80 0.82
C ILE A 155 -8.76 -7.46 0.48
N SER A 156 -9.54 -6.95 1.41
CA SER A 156 -10.16 -5.62 1.31
C SER A 156 -9.70 -4.74 2.47
N PRO A 157 -8.42 -4.31 2.48
CA PRO A 157 -7.91 -3.45 3.55
C PRO A 157 -8.69 -2.15 3.60
N ASP A 158 -9.11 -1.71 4.78
CA ASP A 158 -9.80 -0.43 4.95
C ASP A 158 -8.82 0.75 4.82
N TYR A 159 -9.31 1.99 4.73
CA TYR A 159 -8.47 3.18 4.80
C TYR A 159 -7.66 3.19 6.09
N THR A 160 -6.40 3.54 5.99
CA THR A 160 -5.40 3.53 7.07
C THR A 160 -5.17 2.18 7.75
N SER A 161 -5.77 1.08 7.25
CA SER A 161 -5.45 -0.24 7.78
C SER A 161 -4.00 -0.64 7.47
N THR A 162 -3.49 -1.58 8.25
CA THR A 162 -2.09 -1.98 8.21
C THR A 162 -1.94 -3.45 7.81
N ILE A 163 -0.82 -3.78 7.18
CA ILE A 163 -0.30 -5.15 7.10
C ILE A 163 1.06 -5.17 7.78
N LYS A 164 1.24 -6.05 8.74
CA LYS A 164 2.51 -6.26 9.44
C LYS A 164 3.20 -7.50 8.88
N ILE A 165 4.44 -7.35 8.48
CA ILE A 165 5.27 -8.36 7.85
C ILE A 165 6.52 -8.52 8.69
N THR A 166 6.94 -9.76 8.92
CA THR A 166 8.29 -10.08 9.38
C THR A 166 9.02 -10.79 8.24
N ALA A 167 10.16 -10.25 7.83
CA ALA A 167 11.02 -10.82 6.80
C ALA A 167 12.35 -11.28 7.41
N LYS A 168 12.92 -12.36 6.89
CA LYS A 168 14.23 -12.88 7.26
C LYS A 168 14.85 -13.56 6.05
N ASP A 169 16.14 -13.33 5.82
CA ASP A 169 16.90 -13.96 4.72
C ASP A 169 16.19 -13.82 3.37
N SER A 170 15.68 -12.61 3.06
CA SER A 170 14.92 -12.29 1.86
C SER A 170 13.63 -13.13 1.67
N GLN A 171 13.02 -13.58 2.76
CA GLN A 171 11.74 -14.29 2.75
C GLN A 171 10.76 -13.68 3.74
N ILE A 172 9.48 -13.69 3.40
CA ILE A 172 8.42 -13.33 4.34
C ILE A 172 8.12 -14.53 5.22
N ILE A 173 8.45 -14.44 6.52
CA ILE A 173 8.23 -15.53 7.49
C ILE A 173 6.93 -15.37 8.28
N SER A 174 6.38 -14.15 8.34
CA SER A 174 5.10 -13.86 8.98
C SER A 174 4.40 -12.71 8.28
N LEU A 175 3.06 -12.79 8.17
CA LEU A 175 2.22 -11.72 7.65
C LEU A 175 0.89 -11.69 8.40
N LYS A 176 0.56 -10.51 8.98
CA LYS A 176 -0.70 -10.25 9.66
C LYS A 176 -1.43 -9.11 8.98
N VAL A 177 -2.63 -9.38 8.49
CA VAL A 177 -3.53 -8.38 7.90
C VAL A 177 -4.34 -7.73 9.02
N GLY A 178 -4.42 -6.39 9.01
CA GLY A 178 -5.22 -5.62 9.94
C GLY A 178 -6.69 -5.53 9.52
N ASP A 179 -7.34 -4.41 9.85
CA ASP A 179 -8.77 -4.22 9.62
C ASP A 179 -9.14 -4.34 8.15
N GLN A 180 -10.18 -5.13 7.91
CA GLN A 180 -10.79 -5.30 6.61
C GLN A 180 -12.24 -4.85 6.65
N LYS A 181 -12.63 -3.99 5.73
CA LYS A 181 -14.02 -3.63 5.48
C LYS A 181 -14.33 -3.88 4.02
N LYS A 182 -15.63 -4.02 3.70
CA LYS A 182 -16.14 -3.93 2.33
C LYS A 182 -16.14 -2.45 1.92
N THR A 183 -14.98 -1.83 1.82
CA THR A 183 -14.89 -0.47 1.27
C THR A 183 -15.09 -0.54 -0.23
N LYS A 184 -15.97 0.34 -0.75
CA LYS A 184 -15.95 0.64 -2.18
C LYS A 184 -14.55 1.18 -2.49
N ILE A 185 -13.90 0.61 -3.49
CA ILE A 185 -12.70 1.22 -4.04
C ILE A 185 -13.21 2.49 -4.71
N ASN A 186 -12.97 3.66 -4.11
CA ASN A 186 -13.22 4.93 -4.76
C ASN A 186 -12.14 5.12 -5.81
N ILE A 187 -12.46 4.67 -6.99
CA ILE A 187 -11.64 4.76 -8.18
C ILE A 187 -12.20 5.88 -9.05
#